data_f2c723887221a4b86a0453b152ab0d09
#
_entry.id   f2c723887221a4b86a0453b152ab0d09
#
_cell.length_a   1.000
_cell.length_b   1.000
_cell.length_c   1.000
_cell.angle_alpha   90.00
_cell.angle_beta   90.00
_cell.angle_gamma   90.00
#
_symmetry.space_group_name_H-M   'P 1'
#
loop_
_entity.id
_entity.type
_entity.pdbx_description
1 polymer ?
#
loop_
_entity_poly.entity_id
_entity_poly.type
_entity_poly.pdbx_seq_one_letter_code
_entity_poly.pdbx_strand_id
1 'polypeptide(L)'
;MAEILQQLLQWAQLPGAGLSTLFITSFVSATLIPLGAEPILFGYISLRPDMYWMAIGVATLGNSMGGMFDWWMGLLARNAYESLKGPTHYRIGRWLERSGPKLLLLAWVPIIGDPLCVVAGWMRLAWLPCFIYMSIGKSLRFIAMTWLLTEIPMQYWHQIAEWLHLPVLH
;
A
#
# COMPACT_ATOMS: atom_id res chain seq x y z
N MET A 1 -27.79 -6.00 0.51
CA MET A 1 -26.36 -6.06 0.91
C MET A 1 -25.75 -7.44 0.73
N ALA A 2 -26.43 -8.52 1.14
CA ALA A 2 -25.90 -9.89 0.95
C ALA A 2 -25.70 -10.28 -0.54
N GLU A 3 -26.58 -9.87 -1.43
CA GLU A 3 -26.47 -10.16 -2.86
C GLU A 3 -25.26 -9.46 -3.52
N ILE A 4 -25.00 -8.20 -3.12
CA ILE A 4 -23.84 -7.45 -3.60
C ILE A 4 -22.55 -8.13 -3.13
N LEU A 5 -22.53 -8.59 -1.88
CA LEU A 5 -21.38 -9.30 -1.32
C LEU A 5 -21.14 -10.63 -2.04
N GLN A 6 -22.21 -11.39 -2.34
CA GLN A 6 -22.10 -12.63 -3.10
C GLN A 6 -21.63 -12.39 -4.55
N GLN A 7 -22.13 -11.35 -5.20
CA GLN A 7 -21.66 -10.98 -6.53
C GLN A 7 -20.17 -10.59 -6.51
N LEU A 8 -19.73 -9.78 -5.55
CA LEU A 8 -18.31 -9.42 -5.39
C LEU A 8 -17.43 -10.64 -5.12
N LEU A 9 -17.91 -11.59 -4.31
CA LEU A 9 -17.20 -12.84 -4.05
C LEU A 9 -17.12 -13.72 -5.31
N GLN A 10 -18.18 -13.81 -6.12
CA GLN A 10 -18.16 -14.53 -7.38
C GLN A 10 -17.22 -13.87 -8.40
N TRP A 11 -17.16 -12.55 -8.47
CA TRP A 11 -16.22 -11.82 -9.31
C TRP A 11 -14.77 -12.02 -8.85
N ALA A 12 -14.52 -12.08 -7.55
CA ALA A 12 -13.20 -12.35 -6.99
C ALA A 12 -12.69 -13.78 -7.28
N GLN A 13 -13.61 -14.73 -7.51
CA GLN A 13 -13.25 -16.12 -7.85
C GLN A 13 -12.79 -16.28 -9.31
N LEU A 14 -13.12 -15.35 -10.21
CA LEU A 14 -12.63 -15.39 -11.58
C LEU A 14 -11.14 -14.99 -11.61
N PRO A 15 -10.23 -15.82 -12.18
CA PRO A 15 -8.78 -15.59 -12.07
C PRO A 15 -8.35 -14.21 -12.58
N GLY A 16 -8.90 -13.75 -13.69
CA GLY A 16 -8.57 -12.44 -14.27
C GLY A 16 -9.26 -11.28 -13.54
N ALA A 17 -10.52 -11.43 -13.16
CA ALA A 17 -11.26 -10.39 -12.46
C ALA A 17 -10.76 -10.17 -11.02
N GLY A 18 -10.39 -11.25 -10.32
CA GLY A 18 -9.86 -11.17 -8.96
C GLY A 18 -8.53 -10.42 -8.89
N LEU A 19 -7.60 -10.70 -9.80
CA LEU A 19 -6.31 -9.98 -9.87
C LEU A 19 -6.48 -8.52 -10.29
N SER A 20 -7.39 -8.23 -11.22
CA SER A 20 -7.68 -6.84 -11.62
C SER A 20 -8.29 -6.05 -10.47
N THR A 21 -9.22 -6.65 -9.73
CA THR A 21 -9.82 -6.04 -8.53
C THR A 21 -8.75 -5.80 -7.47
N LEU A 22 -7.86 -6.77 -7.23
CA LEU A 22 -6.75 -6.65 -6.30
C LEU A 22 -5.79 -5.51 -6.71
N PHE A 23 -5.48 -5.37 -8.00
CA PHE A 23 -4.67 -4.29 -8.52
C PHE A 23 -5.31 -2.92 -8.27
N ILE A 24 -6.59 -2.76 -8.67
CA ILE A 24 -7.32 -1.49 -8.54
C ILE A 24 -7.46 -1.11 -7.07
N THR A 25 -7.86 -2.05 -6.22
CA THR A 25 -8.01 -1.78 -4.78
C THR A 25 -6.68 -1.46 -4.12
N SER A 26 -5.59 -2.12 -4.50
CA SER A 26 -4.26 -1.81 -4.00
C SER A 26 -3.75 -0.45 -4.45
N PHE A 27 -4.09 -0.04 -5.69
CA PHE A 27 -3.77 1.29 -6.21
C PHE A 27 -4.53 2.38 -5.45
N VAL A 28 -5.86 2.22 -5.32
CA VAL A 28 -6.73 3.20 -4.63
C VAL A 28 -6.38 3.30 -3.14
N SER A 29 -6.08 2.16 -2.51
CA SER A 29 -5.67 2.09 -1.11
C SER A 29 -4.38 2.88 -0.84
N ALA A 30 -3.44 2.91 -1.77
CA ALA A 30 -2.21 3.69 -1.61
C ALA A 30 -2.45 5.20 -1.65
N THR A 31 -3.51 5.66 -2.33
CA THR A 31 -3.78 7.09 -2.50
C THR A 31 -4.76 7.66 -1.47
N LEU A 32 -5.70 6.86 -0.97
CA LEU A 32 -6.84 7.34 -0.18
C LEU A 32 -6.91 6.77 1.24
N ILE A 33 -6.53 5.51 1.43
CA ILE A 33 -6.73 4.81 2.72
C ILE A 33 -5.50 3.95 3.03
N PRO A 34 -4.67 4.33 3.99
CA PRO A 34 -3.38 3.66 4.26
C PRO A 34 -3.48 2.23 4.85
N LEU A 35 -4.67 1.67 5.01
CA LEU A 35 -4.91 0.35 5.62
C LEU A 35 -5.80 -0.59 4.79
N GLY A 36 -6.03 -0.31 3.50
CA GLY A 36 -7.09 -0.99 2.74
C GLY A 36 -6.66 -2.19 1.89
N ALA A 37 -5.40 -2.34 1.53
CA ALA A 37 -4.97 -3.40 0.60
C ALA A 37 -4.74 -4.75 1.28
N GLU A 38 -4.31 -4.75 2.54
CA GLU A 38 -3.93 -5.97 3.26
C GLU A 38 -5.09 -6.94 3.49
N PRO A 39 -6.28 -6.51 3.97
CA PRO A 39 -7.41 -7.43 4.14
C PRO A 39 -7.88 -8.04 2.83
N ILE A 40 -7.86 -7.26 1.75
CA ILE A 40 -8.30 -7.72 0.43
C ILE A 40 -7.29 -8.73 -0.14
N LEU A 41 -6.00 -8.45 -0.02
CA LEU A 41 -4.93 -9.37 -0.40
C LEU A 41 -5.04 -10.69 0.38
N PHE A 42 -5.21 -10.62 1.70
CA PHE A 42 -5.37 -11.80 2.54
C PHE A 42 -6.61 -12.61 2.17
N GLY A 43 -7.76 -11.96 1.97
CA GLY A 43 -8.99 -12.60 1.52
C GLY A 43 -8.81 -13.30 0.16
N TYR A 44 -8.13 -12.64 -0.78
CA TYR A 44 -7.85 -13.24 -2.09
C TYR A 44 -6.94 -14.49 -1.98
N ILE A 45 -5.86 -14.41 -1.20
CA ILE A 45 -4.93 -15.53 -1.00
C ILE A 45 -5.61 -16.69 -0.26
N SER A 46 -6.50 -16.40 0.70
CA SER A 46 -7.27 -17.44 1.40
C SER A 46 -8.21 -18.21 0.47
N LEU A 47 -8.75 -17.55 -0.56
CA LEU A 47 -9.60 -18.16 -1.59
C LEU A 47 -8.78 -18.87 -2.68
N ARG A 48 -7.58 -18.40 -2.98
CA ARG A 48 -6.71 -18.87 -4.07
C ARG A 48 -5.25 -18.98 -3.62
N PRO A 49 -4.93 -19.98 -2.78
CA PRO A 49 -3.55 -20.19 -2.28
C PRO A 49 -2.54 -20.49 -3.40
N ASP A 50 -3.02 -21.07 -4.50
CA ASP A 50 -2.25 -21.38 -5.72
C ASP A 50 -1.66 -20.11 -6.38
N MET A 51 -2.27 -18.95 -6.18
CA MET A 51 -1.86 -17.68 -6.76
C MET A 51 -1.14 -16.74 -5.78
N TYR A 52 -0.61 -17.25 -4.68
CA TYR A 52 0.02 -16.48 -3.60
C TYR A 52 1.03 -15.44 -4.11
N TRP A 53 2.04 -15.88 -4.85
CA TRP A 53 3.10 -14.99 -5.35
C TRP A 53 2.61 -14.00 -6.39
N MET A 54 1.66 -14.43 -7.24
CA MET A 54 1.07 -13.56 -8.25
C MET A 54 0.21 -12.47 -7.59
N ALA A 55 -0.55 -12.81 -6.56
CA ALA A 55 -1.36 -11.85 -5.81
C ALA A 55 -0.49 -10.79 -5.12
N ILE A 56 0.60 -11.21 -4.46
CA ILE A 56 1.56 -10.27 -3.84
C ILE A 56 2.19 -9.36 -4.91
N GLY A 57 2.60 -9.91 -6.04
CA GLY A 57 3.17 -9.13 -7.14
C GLY A 57 2.21 -8.08 -7.67
N VAL A 58 0.96 -8.46 -7.94
CA VAL A 58 -0.08 -7.56 -8.44
C VAL A 58 -0.44 -6.48 -7.41
N ALA A 59 -0.60 -6.86 -6.13
CA ALA A 59 -0.87 -5.91 -5.06
C ALA A 59 0.27 -4.91 -4.88
N THR A 60 1.52 -5.40 -4.93
CA THR A 60 2.72 -4.54 -4.86
C THR A 60 2.77 -3.55 -6.02
N LEU A 61 2.53 -4.01 -7.24
CA LEU A 61 2.53 -3.15 -8.42
C LEU A 61 1.44 -2.08 -8.32
N GLY A 62 0.20 -2.46 -8.01
CA GLY A 62 -0.90 -1.52 -7.83
C GLY A 62 -0.59 -0.48 -6.76
N ASN A 63 -0.15 -0.93 -5.60
CA ASN A 63 0.17 -0.04 -4.48
C ASN A 63 1.41 0.84 -4.73
N SER A 64 2.40 0.35 -5.50
CA SER A 64 3.56 1.15 -5.91
C SER A 64 3.21 2.20 -6.94
N MET A 65 2.32 1.90 -7.88
CA MET A 65 1.80 2.88 -8.83
C MET A 65 0.99 3.97 -8.13
N GLY A 66 0.18 3.61 -7.10
CA GLY A 66 -0.48 4.59 -6.25
C GLY A 66 0.49 5.52 -5.53
N GLY A 67 1.55 4.97 -4.92
CA GLY A 67 2.61 5.78 -4.31
C GLY A 67 3.40 6.65 -5.30
N MET A 68 3.51 6.23 -6.58
CA MET A 68 4.05 7.10 -7.63
C MET A 68 3.10 8.25 -7.99
N PHE A 69 1.81 8.01 -7.91
CA PHE A 69 0.83 9.09 -8.04
C PHE A 69 0.96 10.11 -6.90
N ASP A 70 1.17 9.66 -5.67
CA ASP A 70 1.46 10.53 -4.52
C ASP A 70 2.76 11.32 -4.71
N TRP A 71 3.81 10.68 -5.21
CA TRP A 71 5.06 11.34 -5.58
C TRP A 71 4.81 12.45 -6.61
N TRP A 72 4.03 12.17 -7.64
CA TRP A 72 3.69 13.15 -8.67
C TRP A 72 2.87 14.31 -8.12
N MET A 73 1.90 14.03 -7.24
CA MET A 73 1.15 15.07 -6.52
C MET A 73 2.05 15.95 -5.68
N GLY A 74 3.02 15.37 -4.97
CA GLY A 74 4.04 16.11 -4.21
C GLY A 74 4.86 17.05 -5.10
N LEU A 75 5.27 16.58 -6.28
CA LEU A 75 5.97 17.39 -7.27
C LEU A 75 5.11 18.55 -7.80
N LEU A 76 3.85 18.29 -8.14
CA LEU A 76 2.91 19.32 -8.58
C LEU A 76 2.65 20.36 -7.51
N ALA A 77 2.43 19.92 -6.27
CA ALA A 77 2.21 20.82 -5.13
C ALA A 77 3.40 21.76 -4.92
N ARG A 78 4.63 21.26 -5.06
CA ARG A 78 5.82 22.10 -5.01
C ARG A 78 5.86 23.10 -6.15
N ASN A 79 5.62 22.68 -7.38
CA ASN A 79 5.64 23.57 -8.55
C ASN A 79 4.59 24.68 -8.42
N ALA A 80 3.39 24.34 -7.98
CA ALA A 80 2.33 25.32 -7.71
C ALA A 80 2.74 26.31 -6.59
N TYR A 81 3.35 25.82 -5.53
CA TYR A 81 3.81 26.66 -4.42
C TYR A 81 4.92 27.65 -4.88
N GLU A 82 5.92 27.16 -5.62
CA GLU A 82 7.02 27.99 -6.14
C GLU A 82 6.53 29.02 -7.15
N SER A 83 5.48 28.72 -7.94
CA SER A 83 4.88 29.69 -8.86
C SER A 83 4.18 30.86 -8.14
N LEU A 84 3.66 30.62 -6.94
CA LEU A 84 2.93 31.62 -6.15
C LEU A 84 3.84 32.44 -5.22
N LYS A 85 4.87 31.83 -4.65
CA LYS A 85 5.70 32.42 -3.59
C LYS A 85 7.19 32.57 -3.95
N GLY A 86 7.58 32.13 -5.15
CA GLY A 86 8.99 32.12 -5.60
C GLY A 86 9.76 30.89 -5.07
N PRO A 87 11.02 30.73 -5.53
CA PRO A 87 11.84 29.57 -5.19
C PRO A 87 12.11 29.49 -3.70
N THR A 88 11.73 28.40 -3.08
CA THR A 88 11.90 28.17 -1.64
C THR A 88 12.94 27.10 -1.38
N HIS A 89 13.94 27.45 -0.59
CA HIS A 89 14.92 26.51 -0.05
C HIS A 89 14.36 25.90 1.24
N TYR A 90 13.54 24.85 1.12
CA TYR A 90 13.14 24.08 2.29
C TYR A 90 14.32 23.24 2.78
N ARG A 91 14.82 23.55 3.94
CA ARG A 91 15.68 22.63 4.71
C ARG A 91 14.82 21.53 5.34
N ILE A 92 14.20 20.71 4.51
CA ILE A 92 13.56 19.46 4.98
C ILE A 92 14.73 18.55 5.35
N GLY A 93 15.02 18.48 6.62
CA GLY A 93 16.02 17.71 7.31
C GLY A 93 17.22 17.21 6.48
N ARG A 94 18.43 17.58 6.84
CA ARG A 94 19.68 17.07 6.24
C ARG A 94 19.74 15.53 6.14
N TRP A 95 18.90 14.84 6.89
CA TRP A 95 18.75 13.40 6.88
C TRP A 95 18.06 12.91 5.59
N LEU A 96 17.05 13.61 5.13
CA LEU A 96 16.32 13.30 3.91
C LEU A 96 17.20 13.58 2.66
N GLU A 97 17.99 14.65 2.69
CA GLU A 97 18.95 14.96 1.62
C GLU A 97 20.09 13.91 1.53
N ARG A 98 20.55 13.40 2.68
CA ARG A 98 21.61 12.37 2.73
C ARG A 98 21.15 10.98 2.28
N SER A 99 19.94 10.59 2.68
CA SER A 99 19.42 9.24 2.42
C SER A 99 18.74 9.13 1.06
N GLY A 100 18.24 10.24 0.50
CA GLY A 100 17.61 10.30 -0.81
C GLY A 100 16.49 9.26 -1.01
N PRO A 101 16.41 8.63 -2.19
CA PRO A 101 15.37 7.64 -2.49
C PRO A 101 15.36 6.40 -1.59
N LYS A 102 16.47 6.10 -0.91
CA LYS A 102 16.59 4.94 0.01
C LYS A 102 15.61 5.01 1.18
N LEU A 103 15.17 6.21 1.56
CA LEU A 103 14.16 6.38 2.60
C LEU A 103 12.82 5.75 2.24
N LEU A 104 12.54 5.59 0.95
CA LEU A 104 11.33 4.93 0.49
C LEU A 104 11.32 3.41 0.76
N LEU A 105 12.42 2.82 1.22
CA LEU A 105 12.36 1.50 1.86
C LEU A 105 11.48 1.51 3.10
N LEU A 106 11.38 2.64 3.82
CA LEU A 106 10.46 2.80 4.94
C LEU A 106 8.98 2.84 4.49
N ALA A 107 8.70 2.76 3.20
CA ALA A 107 7.34 2.57 2.69
C ALA A 107 6.71 1.22 3.11
N TRP A 108 7.50 0.33 3.73
CA TRP A 108 6.96 -0.86 4.38
C TRP A 108 6.16 -0.52 5.65
N VAL A 109 6.45 0.60 6.30
CA VAL A 109 5.75 1.02 7.52
C VAL A 109 4.38 1.59 7.15
N PRO A 110 3.27 1.01 7.66
CA PRO A 110 1.93 1.56 7.44
C PRO A 110 1.86 3.01 7.94
N ILE A 111 1.03 3.84 7.30
CA ILE A 111 0.78 5.26 7.65
C ILE A 111 1.94 6.20 7.27
N ILE A 112 3.21 5.82 7.45
CA ILE A 112 4.37 6.68 7.16
C ILE A 112 4.78 6.58 5.69
N GLY A 113 4.56 5.42 5.07
CA GLY A 113 5.05 5.13 3.72
C GLY A 113 4.48 6.04 2.63
N ASP A 114 3.18 6.26 2.62
CA ASP A 114 2.52 7.04 1.57
C ASP A 114 2.81 8.56 1.71
N PRO A 115 2.75 9.20 2.90
CA PRO A 115 3.25 10.55 3.07
C PRO A 115 4.72 10.75 2.66
N LEU A 116 5.55 9.72 2.83
CA LEU A 116 6.94 9.77 2.42
C LEU A 116 7.09 9.85 0.90
N CYS A 117 6.18 9.23 0.14
CA CYS A 117 6.14 9.34 -1.32
C CYS A 117 5.81 10.77 -1.77
N VAL A 118 4.86 11.43 -1.13
CA VAL A 118 4.53 12.85 -1.38
C VAL A 118 5.74 13.75 -1.11
N VAL A 119 6.43 13.52 0.02
CA VAL A 119 7.63 14.31 0.39
C VAL A 119 8.77 14.08 -0.62
N ALA A 120 8.96 12.84 -1.08
CA ALA A 120 9.97 12.52 -2.10
C ALA A 120 9.71 13.24 -3.42
N GLY A 121 8.43 13.35 -3.82
CA GLY A 121 8.00 14.14 -4.98
C GLY A 121 8.24 15.64 -4.79
N TRP A 122 7.86 16.16 -3.62
CA TRP A 122 8.13 17.55 -3.24
C TRP A 122 9.62 17.89 -3.30
N MET A 123 10.50 16.94 -2.91
CA MET A 123 11.94 17.11 -3.00
C MET A 123 12.52 16.92 -4.40
N ARG A 124 11.70 16.60 -5.39
CA ARG A 124 12.13 16.31 -6.78
C ARG A 124 13.16 15.16 -6.85
N LEU A 125 13.03 14.16 -5.97
CA LEU A 125 13.89 12.97 -6.05
C LEU A 125 13.64 12.23 -7.37
N ALA A 126 14.67 11.60 -7.92
CA ALA A 126 14.56 10.86 -9.18
C ALA A 126 13.49 9.76 -9.07
N TRP A 127 12.54 9.76 -10.00
CA TRP A 127 11.34 8.90 -9.95
C TRP A 127 11.66 7.41 -10.00
N LEU A 128 12.64 6.99 -10.80
CA LEU A 128 12.98 5.58 -10.98
C LEU A 128 13.57 4.94 -9.72
N PRO A 129 14.60 5.51 -9.06
CA PRO A 129 15.04 5.02 -7.76
C PRO A 129 13.93 5.03 -6.71
N CYS A 130 13.08 6.07 -6.68
CA CYS A 130 11.92 6.13 -5.78
C CYS A 130 10.98 4.96 -5.99
N PHE A 131 10.63 4.66 -7.24
CA PHE A 131 9.77 3.53 -7.59
C PHE A 131 10.38 2.19 -7.14
N ILE A 132 11.67 1.97 -7.38
CA ILE A 132 12.35 0.72 -7.01
C ILE A 132 12.36 0.51 -5.49
N TYR A 133 12.85 1.50 -4.73
CA TYR A 133 12.93 1.38 -3.27
C TYR A 133 11.55 1.26 -2.61
N MET A 134 10.56 2.00 -3.10
CA MET A 134 9.19 1.91 -2.64
C MET A 134 8.59 0.54 -2.93
N SER A 135 8.79 0.00 -4.14
CA SER A 135 8.28 -1.33 -4.51
C SER A 135 8.88 -2.43 -3.64
N ILE A 136 10.18 -2.35 -3.33
CA ILE A 136 10.84 -3.28 -2.42
C ILE A 136 10.22 -3.18 -1.02
N GLY A 137 10.07 -1.96 -0.48
CA GLY A 137 9.47 -1.75 0.84
C GLY A 137 8.03 -2.29 0.92
N LYS A 138 7.20 -1.99 -0.08
CA LYS A 138 5.81 -2.45 -0.14
C LYS A 138 5.69 -3.97 -0.33
N SER A 139 6.56 -4.57 -1.16
CA SER A 139 6.63 -6.04 -1.29
C SER A 139 6.95 -6.70 0.04
N LEU A 140 7.96 -6.20 0.74
CA LEU A 140 8.35 -6.73 2.04
C LEU A 140 7.20 -6.65 3.05
N ARG A 141 6.44 -5.55 3.04
CA ARG A 141 5.25 -5.39 3.88
C ARG A 141 4.19 -6.44 3.57
N PHE A 142 3.83 -6.61 2.30
CA PHE A 142 2.81 -7.59 1.92
C PHE A 142 3.24 -9.02 2.23
N ILE A 143 4.50 -9.39 1.98
CA ILE A 143 5.03 -10.69 2.34
C ILE A 143 4.98 -10.90 3.86
N ALA A 144 5.49 -9.94 4.64
CA ALA A 144 5.54 -10.05 6.09
C ALA A 144 4.13 -10.12 6.71
N MET A 145 3.20 -9.27 6.26
CA MET A 145 1.82 -9.27 6.74
C MET A 145 1.09 -10.55 6.37
N THR A 146 1.23 -11.02 5.12
CA THR A 146 0.56 -12.25 4.69
C THR A 146 1.14 -13.46 5.41
N TRP A 147 2.47 -13.52 5.58
CA TRP A 147 3.11 -14.60 6.34
C TRP A 147 2.66 -14.59 7.80
N LEU A 148 2.61 -13.42 8.44
CA LEU A 148 2.14 -13.29 9.82
C LEU A 148 0.69 -13.75 9.98
N LEU A 149 -0.18 -13.39 9.03
CA LEU A 149 -1.59 -13.77 9.05
C LEU A 149 -1.82 -15.27 8.77
N THR A 150 -0.94 -15.90 7.97
CA THR A 150 -1.03 -17.35 7.69
C THR A 150 -0.47 -18.22 8.82
N GLU A 151 0.55 -17.74 9.54
CA GLU A 151 1.17 -18.48 10.65
C GLU A 151 0.40 -18.36 11.98
N ILE A 152 -0.39 -17.29 12.17
CA ILE A 152 -1.17 -17.11 13.39
C ILE A 152 -2.43 -18.01 13.32
N PRO A 153 -2.53 -19.07 14.16
CA PRO A 153 -3.72 -19.91 14.21
C PRO A 153 -4.97 -19.10 14.54
N MET A 154 -6.12 -19.48 13.95
CA MET A 154 -7.41 -18.78 14.11
C MET A 154 -7.82 -18.59 15.58
N GLN A 155 -7.39 -19.48 16.48
CA GLN A 155 -7.67 -19.40 17.92
C GLN A 155 -7.11 -18.12 18.57
N TYR A 156 -6.00 -17.59 18.10
CA TYR A 156 -5.44 -16.32 18.63
C TYR A 156 -6.23 -15.10 18.16
N TRP A 157 -6.84 -15.17 16.98
CA TRP A 157 -7.72 -14.12 16.49
C TRP A 157 -8.97 -13.98 17.33
N HIS A 158 -9.55 -15.09 17.82
CA HIS A 158 -10.68 -15.07 18.74
C HIS A 158 -10.29 -14.39 20.07
N GLN A 159 -9.13 -14.73 20.63
CA GLN A 159 -8.65 -14.11 21.87
C GLN A 159 -8.40 -12.60 21.71
N ILE A 160 -7.82 -12.18 20.59
CA ILE A 160 -7.59 -10.76 20.29
C ILE A 160 -8.92 -10.03 20.10
N ALA A 161 -9.88 -10.62 19.39
CA ALA A 161 -11.21 -10.04 19.19
C ALA A 161 -11.98 -9.89 20.51
N GLU A 162 -11.93 -10.88 21.38
CA GLU A 162 -12.50 -10.82 22.73
C GLU A 162 -11.84 -9.72 23.58
N TRP A 163 -10.51 -9.62 23.52
CA TRP A 163 -9.77 -8.59 24.26
C TRP A 163 -10.09 -7.17 23.76
N LEU A 164 -10.32 -7.01 22.46
CA LEU A 164 -10.70 -5.73 21.83
C LEU A 164 -12.21 -5.44 21.89
N HIS A 165 -13.02 -6.30 22.51
CA HIS A 165 -14.48 -6.17 22.58
C HIS A 165 -15.15 -6.03 21.20
N LEU A 166 -14.55 -6.63 20.17
CA LEU A 166 -15.15 -6.65 18.82
C LEU A 166 -16.19 -7.78 18.74
N PRO A 167 -17.37 -7.54 18.12
CA PRO A 167 -18.37 -8.60 17.95
C PRO A 167 -17.81 -9.68 17.01
N VAL A 168 -17.58 -10.86 17.56
CA VAL A 168 -17.18 -12.02 16.76
C VAL A 168 -18.41 -12.48 15.98
N LEU A 169 -18.35 -12.36 14.64
CA LEU A 169 -19.37 -12.92 13.77
C LEU A 169 -19.27 -14.45 13.83
N HIS A 170 -20.28 -15.07 14.44
CA HIS A 170 -20.50 -16.51 14.43
C HIS A 170 -21.03 -16.96 13.08
#